data_584612a500df95e5f202afe431e06f51
#
_entry.id   584612a500df95e5f202afe431e06f51
#
_cell.length_a   1.000
_cell.length_b   1.000
_cell.length_c   1.000
_cell.angle_alpha   90.00
_cell.angle_beta   90.00
_cell.angle_gamma   90.00
#
_symmetry.space_group_name_H-M   'P 1'
#
loop_
_entity.id
_entity.type
_entity.pdbx_description
1 polymer ?
#
loop_
_entity_poly.entity_id
_entity_poly.type
_entity_poly.pdbx_seq_one_letter_code
_entity_poly.pdbx_strand_id
1 'polypeptide(L)'
;MTLEPLDNDAGLGLFAAEYPLPGPTEGLWSQWGQGIVAPTGLHYSALGDHLGADGNSYIYEYDPVSRTLTRVMDVLSLVDHQPGAWGYGKIHSQMVLDDCGSIWAFTYWGTRRDIEYGNGYEGDLLLEIDPHSRAIRNHGAVVGERGVPSLIGALGGQYIVAEAVEAESDDGELYVFDTATGEAVHQVDDPDHIGFRSLAVDSEGRVLYSVEGAQLRAL
;
A
#
# COMPACT_ATOMS: atom_id res chain seq x y z
N MET A 1 2.12 21.85 -20.82
CA MET A 1 2.20 21.84 -19.35
C MET A 1 2.93 23.09 -18.92
N THR A 2 2.29 23.92 -18.11
CA THR A 2 2.89 25.11 -17.53
C THR A 2 3.40 24.74 -16.14
N LEU A 3 4.64 25.05 -15.84
CA LEU A 3 5.14 24.96 -14.47
C LEU A 3 4.70 26.23 -13.75
N GLU A 4 3.88 26.09 -12.72
CA GLU A 4 3.47 27.23 -11.90
C GLU A 4 4.45 27.35 -10.72
N PRO A 5 4.97 28.55 -10.43
CA PRO A 5 5.76 28.75 -9.23
C PRO A 5 4.89 28.54 -8.01
N LEU A 6 5.37 27.75 -7.06
CA LEU A 6 4.74 27.69 -5.75
C LEU A 6 4.96 29.03 -5.06
N ASP A 7 3.87 29.64 -4.61
CA ASP A 7 3.91 30.88 -3.82
C ASP A 7 4.60 30.57 -2.49
N ASN A 8 5.85 30.97 -2.38
CA ASN A 8 6.64 30.80 -1.16
C ASN A 8 7.35 32.13 -0.85
N ASP A 9 7.12 32.64 0.31
CA ASP A 9 7.74 33.85 0.82
C ASP A 9 9.27 33.79 0.95
N ALA A 10 9.85 32.60 0.75
CA ALA A 10 11.28 32.36 0.93
C ALA A 10 12.11 32.48 -0.36
N GLY A 11 11.50 32.67 -1.52
CA GLY A 11 12.21 32.80 -2.81
C GLY A 11 13.00 31.54 -3.21
N LEU A 12 12.56 30.36 -2.78
CA LEU A 12 13.28 29.09 -2.98
C LEU A 12 13.19 28.56 -4.42
N GLY A 13 12.48 29.23 -5.32
CA GLY A 13 12.37 28.80 -6.72
C GLY A 13 11.71 27.43 -6.89
N LEU A 14 10.76 27.08 -6.03
CA LEU A 14 10.00 25.84 -6.15
C LEU A 14 8.93 25.98 -7.21
N PHE A 15 8.73 24.92 -7.99
CA PHE A 15 7.72 24.85 -9.03
C PHE A 15 6.87 23.59 -8.82
N ALA A 16 5.56 23.71 -9.10
CA ALA A 16 4.64 22.59 -9.17
C ALA A 16 4.19 22.35 -10.61
N ALA A 17 3.87 21.11 -10.91
CA ALA A 17 3.20 20.74 -12.15
C ALA A 17 1.95 19.94 -11.78
N GLU A 18 0.81 20.34 -12.33
CA GLU A 18 -0.43 19.65 -12.16
C GLU A 18 -0.70 18.73 -13.35
N TYR A 19 -1.15 17.52 -13.07
CA TYR A 19 -1.55 16.53 -14.05
C TYR A 19 -2.98 16.11 -13.79
N PRO A 20 -3.86 16.15 -14.80
CA PRO A 20 -5.19 15.58 -14.65
C PRO A 20 -5.08 14.07 -14.43
N LEU A 21 -5.80 13.54 -13.46
CA LEU A 21 -5.87 12.10 -13.21
C LEU A 21 -6.61 11.42 -14.36
N PRO A 22 -6.02 10.38 -14.99
CA PRO A 22 -6.72 9.60 -16.02
C PRO A 22 -7.77 8.67 -15.40
N GLY A 23 -8.93 8.57 -16.06
CA GLY A 23 -10.03 7.69 -15.66
C GLY A 23 -11.02 8.30 -14.70
N PRO A 24 -11.88 7.49 -14.04
CA PRO A 24 -12.81 7.97 -13.03
C PRO A 24 -12.06 8.62 -11.88
N THR A 25 -12.49 9.83 -11.51
CA THR A 25 -11.87 10.61 -10.42
C THR A 25 -12.87 11.01 -9.35
N GLU A 26 -14.16 10.66 -9.56
CA GLU A 26 -15.22 10.97 -8.60
C GLU A 26 -14.95 10.30 -7.26
N GLY A 27 -14.97 11.09 -6.21
CA GLY A 27 -14.69 10.61 -4.85
C GLY A 27 -13.23 10.39 -4.50
N LEU A 28 -12.29 10.41 -5.45
CA LEU A 28 -10.87 10.28 -5.13
C LEU A 28 -10.35 11.54 -4.46
N TRP A 29 -9.72 11.40 -3.29
CA TRP A 29 -9.25 12.57 -2.56
C TRP A 29 -7.97 12.36 -1.75
N SER A 30 -7.51 11.11 -1.56
CA SER A 30 -6.39 10.89 -0.64
C SER A 30 -5.40 9.84 -1.13
N GLN A 31 -4.14 10.13 -0.85
CA GLN A 31 -3.02 9.20 -0.86
C GLN A 31 -2.55 9.00 0.59
N TRP A 32 -2.59 7.77 1.09
CA TRP A 32 -2.20 7.44 2.46
C TRP A 32 -0.83 6.75 2.53
N GLY A 33 -0.55 5.85 1.61
CA GLY A 33 0.74 5.20 1.50
C GLY A 33 1.76 6.06 0.77
N GLN A 34 3.03 5.81 1.03
CA GLN A 34 4.10 6.42 0.25
C GLN A 34 4.19 5.76 -1.10
N GLY A 35 4.34 6.57 -2.15
CA GLY A 35 4.70 6.10 -3.47
C GLY A 35 6.16 5.69 -3.55
N ILE A 36 6.54 5.06 -4.67
CA ILE A 36 7.90 4.55 -4.88
C ILE A 36 8.37 4.85 -6.30
N VAL A 37 9.68 5.01 -6.46
CA VAL A 37 10.32 5.04 -7.78
C VAL A 37 10.86 3.65 -8.08
N ALA A 38 10.35 3.04 -9.14
CA ALA A 38 10.80 1.73 -9.60
C ALA A 38 12.20 1.81 -10.27
N PRO A 39 12.91 0.68 -10.44
CA PRO A 39 14.18 0.64 -11.18
C PRO A 39 14.09 1.14 -12.61
N THR A 40 12.91 1.14 -13.21
CA THR A 40 12.61 1.74 -14.52
C THR A 40 12.69 3.27 -14.55
N GLY A 41 12.77 3.93 -13.38
CA GLY A 41 12.71 5.38 -13.24
C GLY A 41 11.29 5.95 -13.21
N LEU A 42 10.27 5.10 -13.30
CA LEU A 42 8.86 5.47 -13.20
C LEU A 42 8.46 5.58 -11.73
N HIS A 43 7.61 6.55 -11.40
CA HIS A 43 7.09 6.72 -10.05
C HIS A 43 5.68 6.15 -9.95
N TYR A 44 5.41 5.40 -8.89
CA TYR A 44 4.12 4.79 -8.59
C TYR A 44 3.53 5.39 -7.33
N SER A 45 2.24 5.67 -7.35
CA SER A 45 1.49 6.15 -6.18
C SER A 45 0.04 5.69 -6.24
N ALA A 46 -0.61 5.61 -5.09
CA ALA A 46 -1.99 5.19 -4.98
C ALA A 46 -2.90 6.33 -4.56
N LEU A 47 -4.13 6.35 -5.09
CA LEU A 47 -5.20 7.22 -4.66
C LEU A 47 -6.46 6.39 -4.40
N GLY A 48 -7.20 6.72 -3.35
CA GLY A 48 -8.44 6.05 -2.98
C GLY A 48 -9.57 7.02 -2.65
N ASP A 49 -10.79 6.50 -2.65
CA ASP A 49 -12.01 7.24 -2.32
C ASP A 49 -12.35 7.21 -0.83
N HIS A 50 -11.71 6.32 -0.07
CA HIS A 50 -11.90 6.13 1.37
C HIS A 50 -13.29 5.61 1.77
N LEU A 51 -14.02 5.04 0.84
CA LEU A 51 -15.33 4.46 1.11
C LEU A 51 -15.20 3.03 1.65
N GLY A 52 -16.25 2.53 2.30
CA GLY A 52 -16.44 1.13 2.66
C GLY A 52 -17.14 0.38 1.52
N ALA A 53 -18.46 0.44 1.49
CA ALA A 53 -19.23 -0.14 0.39
C ALA A 53 -18.82 0.48 -0.95
N ASP A 54 -18.61 -0.36 -1.96
CA ASP A 54 -18.10 0.01 -3.29
C ASP A 54 -16.79 0.83 -3.28
N GLY A 55 -16.09 0.88 -2.14
CA GLY A 55 -14.83 1.62 -2.00
C GLY A 55 -13.77 1.11 -2.96
N ASN A 56 -13.05 2.03 -3.62
CA ASN A 56 -12.03 1.67 -4.60
C ASN A 56 -10.77 2.50 -4.47
N SER A 57 -9.67 1.92 -4.88
CA SER A 57 -8.39 2.60 -5.00
C SER A 57 -7.71 2.26 -6.32
N TYR A 58 -6.82 3.14 -6.73
CA TYR A 58 -6.14 3.07 -8.01
C TYR A 58 -4.66 3.30 -7.80
N ILE A 59 -3.82 2.65 -8.62
CA ILE A 59 -2.40 2.96 -8.70
C ILE A 59 -2.12 3.69 -10.01
N TYR A 60 -1.36 4.76 -9.89
CA TYR A 60 -0.92 5.62 -10.98
C TYR A 60 0.59 5.51 -11.14
N GLU A 61 1.01 5.48 -12.40
CA GLU A 61 2.39 5.51 -12.83
C GLU A 61 2.69 6.88 -13.46
N TYR A 62 3.73 7.54 -13.00
CA TYR A 62 4.22 8.77 -13.59
C TYR A 62 5.57 8.56 -14.26
N ASP A 63 5.65 8.91 -15.53
CA ASP A 63 6.91 8.94 -16.30
C ASP A 63 7.48 10.36 -16.29
N PRO A 64 8.60 10.61 -15.60
CA PRO A 64 9.19 11.94 -15.53
C PRO A 64 9.82 12.40 -16.85
N VAL A 65 10.13 11.49 -17.79
CA VAL A 65 10.72 11.80 -19.09
C VAL A 65 9.66 12.30 -20.07
N SER A 66 8.62 11.50 -20.29
CA SER A 66 7.48 11.89 -21.13
C SER A 66 6.52 12.85 -20.43
N ARG A 67 6.61 12.94 -19.11
CA ARG A 67 5.71 13.72 -18.25
C ARG A 67 4.25 13.29 -18.40
N THR A 68 4.06 11.99 -18.44
CA THR A 68 2.72 11.39 -18.54
C THR A 68 2.34 10.70 -17.24
N LEU A 69 1.06 10.78 -16.91
CA LEU A 69 0.44 10.06 -15.81
C LEU A 69 -0.50 9.01 -16.38
N THR A 70 -0.34 7.76 -15.97
CA THR A 70 -1.13 6.62 -16.44
C THR A 70 -1.75 5.92 -15.25
N ARG A 71 -3.05 5.59 -15.29
CA ARG A 71 -3.65 4.67 -14.33
C ARG A 71 -3.29 3.24 -14.74
N VAL A 72 -2.54 2.54 -13.90
CA VAL A 72 -2.06 1.18 -14.17
C VAL A 72 -2.89 0.11 -13.45
N MET A 73 -3.61 0.48 -12.38
CA MET A 73 -4.41 -0.46 -11.62
C MET A 73 -5.71 0.17 -11.16
N ASP A 74 -6.76 -0.64 -11.19
CA ASP A 74 -8.09 -0.42 -10.61
C ASP A 74 -8.36 -1.63 -9.72
N VAL A 75 -8.36 -1.43 -8.40
CA VAL A 75 -8.35 -2.56 -7.44
C VAL A 75 -9.62 -3.38 -7.52
N LEU A 76 -10.81 -2.74 -7.62
CA LEU A 76 -12.06 -3.50 -7.74
C LEU A 76 -12.13 -4.37 -8.99
N SER A 77 -11.38 -4.03 -10.05
CA SER A 77 -11.32 -4.86 -11.25
C SER A 77 -10.55 -6.18 -11.08
N LEU A 78 -9.85 -6.35 -9.95
CA LEU A 78 -9.05 -7.54 -9.64
C LEU A 78 -9.81 -8.61 -8.87
N VAL A 79 -11.05 -8.33 -8.48
CA VAL A 79 -11.89 -9.20 -7.64
C VAL A 79 -13.29 -9.33 -8.21
N ASP A 80 -14.04 -10.34 -7.79
CA ASP A 80 -15.46 -10.50 -8.10
C ASP A 80 -16.31 -9.67 -7.11
N HIS A 81 -16.22 -8.33 -7.26
CA HIS A 81 -16.93 -7.40 -6.40
C HIS A 81 -18.43 -7.35 -6.75
N GLN A 82 -19.27 -7.44 -5.74
CA GLN A 82 -20.71 -7.28 -5.89
C GLN A 82 -21.13 -5.84 -5.54
N PRO A 83 -21.97 -5.18 -6.35
CA PRO A 83 -22.42 -3.82 -6.06
C PRO A 83 -23.00 -3.68 -4.65
N GLY A 84 -22.54 -2.69 -3.91
CA GLY A 84 -22.91 -2.43 -2.52
C GLY A 84 -22.14 -3.26 -1.48
N ALA A 85 -21.32 -4.23 -1.89
CA ALA A 85 -20.44 -4.95 -1.00
C ALA A 85 -19.26 -4.06 -0.55
N TRP A 86 -18.59 -4.47 0.51
CA TRP A 86 -17.37 -3.79 0.97
C TRP A 86 -16.27 -3.86 -0.09
N GLY A 87 -15.51 -2.78 -0.23
CA GLY A 87 -14.47 -2.66 -1.24
C GLY A 87 -13.11 -2.23 -0.66
N TYR A 88 -12.24 -1.73 -1.51
CA TYR A 88 -10.85 -1.43 -1.22
C TYR A 88 -10.57 0.07 -1.37
N GLY A 89 -11.17 0.88 -0.51
CA GLY A 89 -11.19 2.36 -0.62
C GLY A 89 -9.84 3.04 -0.48
N LYS A 90 -8.75 2.33 -0.15
CA LYS A 90 -7.40 2.88 -0.10
C LYS A 90 -6.30 1.83 -0.16
N ILE A 91 -5.10 2.29 -0.50
CA ILE A 91 -3.83 1.62 -0.26
C ILE A 91 -3.11 2.45 0.80
N HIS A 92 -2.96 1.89 1.99
CA HIS A 92 -2.49 2.62 3.15
C HIS A 92 -1.02 2.35 3.47
N SER A 93 -0.57 1.12 3.21
CA SER A 93 0.83 0.77 3.34
C SER A 93 1.71 1.54 2.35
N GLN A 94 2.95 1.76 2.70
CA GLN A 94 3.94 2.16 1.71
C GLN A 94 4.11 1.06 0.67
N MET A 95 4.45 1.44 -0.54
CA MET A 95 4.88 0.52 -1.57
C MET A 95 6.35 0.14 -1.34
N VAL A 96 6.70 -1.11 -1.56
CA VAL A 96 8.06 -1.62 -1.40
C VAL A 96 8.52 -2.35 -2.67
N LEU A 97 9.84 -2.39 -2.89
CA LEU A 97 10.44 -3.16 -3.98
C LEU A 97 10.98 -4.48 -3.45
N ASP A 98 10.81 -5.54 -4.24
CA ASP A 98 11.56 -6.76 -4.05
C ASP A 98 12.95 -6.69 -4.70
N ASP A 99 13.72 -7.75 -4.59
CA ASP A 99 15.07 -7.87 -5.15
C ASP A 99 15.09 -7.99 -6.69
N CYS A 100 13.96 -8.32 -7.31
CA CYS A 100 13.75 -8.35 -8.76
C CYS A 100 13.26 -7.03 -9.32
N GLY A 101 12.84 -6.10 -8.45
CA GLY A 101 12.32 -4.78 -8.81
C GLY A 101 10.81 -4.73 -9.00
N SER A 102 10.06 -5.77 -8.65
CA SER A 102 8.60 -5.72 -8.56
C SER A 102 8.18 -4.85 -7.38
N ILE A 103 7.03 -4.20 -7.54
CA ILE A 103 6.43 -3.34 -6.52
C ILE A 103 5.37 -4.13 -5.78
N TRP A 104 5.45 -4.13 -4.45
CA TRP A 104 4.49 -4.77 -3.57
C TRP A 104 3.72 -3.72 -2.78
N ALA A 105 2.41 -3.95 -2.61
CA ALA A 105 1.52 -3.10 -1.84
C ALA A 105 0.39 -3.93 -1.23
N PHE A 106 -0.15 -3.46 -0.12
CA PHE A 106 -1.42 -3.95 0.41
C PHE A 106 -2.51 -2.90 0.23
N THR A 107 -3.70 -3.35 -0.10
CA THR A 107 -4.90 -2.53 0.05
C THR A 107 -5.17 -2.27 1.54
N TYR A 108 -6.17 -1.44 1.81
CA TYR A 108 -6.67 -1.20 3.15
C TYR A 108 -8.15 -0.87 3.07
N TRP A 109 -8.91 -1.28 4.07
CA TRP A 109 -10.31 -0.86 4.14
C TRP A 109 -10.42 0.67 4.07
N GLY A 110 -11.38 1.19 3.35
CA GLY A 110 -11.58 2.62 3.22
C GLY A 110 -11.90 3.27 4.56
N THR A 111 -13.01 2.85 5.17
CA THR A 111 -13.38 3.16 6.56
C THR A 111 -13.26 1.89 7.39
N ARG A 112 -12.99 2.00 8.69
CA ARG A 112 -12.98 0.84 9.60
C ARG A 112 -14.26 0.70 10.42
N ARG A 113 -15.25 1.56 10.17
CA ARG A 113 -16.53 1.45 10.85
C ARG A 113 -17.41 0.47 10.08
N ASP A 114 -17.99 -0.45 10.84
CA ASP A 114 -18.99 -1.40 10.32
C ASP A 114 -18.47 -2.21 9.12
N ILE A 115 -17.20 -2.71 9.20
CA ILE A 115 -16.62 -3.53 8.14
C ILE A 115 -17.45 -4.80 7.98
N GLU A 116 -17.83 -5.09 6.73
CA GLU A 116 -18.54 -6.29 6.34
C GLU A 116 -17.64 -7.18 5.48
N TYR A 117 -17.28 -8.35 6.01
CA TYR A 117 -16.55 -9.37 5.26
C TYR A 117 -17.52 -10.27 4.47
N GLY A 118 -17.04 -10.83 3.39
CA GLY A 118 -17.84 -11.60 2.43
C GLY A 118 -18.25 -10.79 1.20
N ASN A 119 -19.03 -11.37 0.32
CA ASN A 119 -19.46 -10.77 -0.96
C ASN A 119 -18.31 -10.25 -1.84
N GLY A 120 -17.17 -10.95 -1.81
CA GLY A 120 -15.95 -10.57 -2.54
C GLY A 120 -14.96 -9.71 -1.75
N TYR A 121 -15.24 -9.39 -0.46
CA TYR A 121 -14.28 -8.77 0.44
C TYR A 121 -13.89 -9.74 1.55
N GLU A 122 -12.69 -10.29 1.45
CA GLU A 122 -12.15 -11.30 2.37
C GLU A 122 -11.04 -10.74 3.29
N GLY A 123 -10.82 -9.42 3.22
CA GLY A 123 -9.71 -8.72 3.85
C GLY A 123 -8.83 -8.03 2.83
N ASP A 124 -7.74 -7.42 3.28
CA ASP A 124 -6.85 -6.67 2.40
C ASP A 124 -6.05 -7.55 1.45
N LEU A 125 -5.92 -7.08 0.22
CA LEU A 125 -5.23 -7.80 -0.86
C LEU A 125 -3.75 -7.48 -0.87
N LEU A 126 -2.91 -8.50 -0.98
CA LEU A 126 -1.52 -8.37 -1.36
C LEU A 126 -1.41 -8.28 -2.88
N LEU A 127 -0.81 -7.20 -3.36
CA LEU A 127 -0.69 -6.88 -4.78
C LEU A 127 0.79 -6.79 -5.17
N GLU A 128 1.13 -7.34 -6.33
CA GLU A 128 2.44 -7.28 -6.95
C GLU A 128 2.32 -6.65 -8.34
N ILE A 129 3.22 -5.74 -8.69
CA ILE A 129 3.26 -5.06 -9.97
C ILE A 129 4.66 -5.20 -10.56
N ASP A 130 4.77 -5.77 -11.75
CA ASP A 130 5.99 -5.70 -12.55
C ASP A 130 6.04 -4.35 -13.28
N PRO A 131 6.97 -3.43 -12.94
CA PRO A 131 7.03 -2.11 -13.55
C PRO A 131 7.51 -2.10 -15.00
N HIS A 132 8.07 -3.21 -15.51
CA HIS A 132 8.47 -3.34 -16.89
C HIS A 132 7.32 -3.73 -17.82
N SER A 133 6.55 -4.73 -17.43
CA SER A 133 5.43 -5.25 -18.21
C SER A 133 4.09 -4.61 -17.85
N ARG A 134 4.01 -3.97 -16.67
CA ARG A 134 2.76 -3.53 -16.00
C ARG A 134 1.83 -4.69 -15.65
N ALA A 135 2.37 -5.92 -15.62
CA ALA A 135 1.61 -7.07 -15.14
C ALA A 135 1.29 -6.91 -13.66
N ILE A 136 0.04 -7.22 -13.31
CA ILE A 136 -0.45 -7.18 -11.94
C ILE A 136 -0.78 -8.59 -11.52
N ARG A 137 -0.32 -8.96 -10.33
CA ARG A 137 -0.69 -10.19 -9.67
C ARG A 137 -1.41 -9.86 -8.36
N ASN A 138 -2.61 -10.38 -8.21
CA ASN A 138 -3.37 -10.35 -6.97
C ASN A 138 -3.14 -11.67 -6.23
N HIS A 139 -2.48 -11.62 -5.08
CA HIS A 139 -2.21 -12.78 -4.23
C HIS A 139 -3.38 -13.10 -3.29
N GLY A 140 -4.43 -12.25 -3.28
CA GLY A 140 -5.60 -12.41 -2.43
C GLY A 140 -5.45 -11.83 -1.03
N ALA A 141 -6.42 -12.13 -0.17
CA ALA A 141 -6.46 -11.69 1.23
C ALA A 141 -5.62 -12.62 2.11
N VAL A 142 -4.30 -12.56 1.95
CA VAL A 142 -3.33 -13.49 2.53
C VAL A 142 -3.20 -13.41 4.06
N VAL A 143 -3.74 -12.36 4.69
CA VAL A 143 -3.78 -12.19 6.17
C VAL A 143 -5.19 -12.39 6.74
N GLY A 144 -6.15 -12.82 5.92
CA GLY A 144 -7.54 -12.98 6.31
C GLY A 144 -8.24 -11.66 6.62
N GLU A 145 -9.23 -11.68 7.48
CA GLU A 145 -10.09 -10.56 7.85
C GLU A 145 -9.35 -9.47 8.66
N ARG A 146 -8.25 -8.95 8.10
CA ARG A 146 -7.41 -7.90 8.70
C ARG A 146 -7.12 -6.78 7.73
N GLY A 147 -6.83 -5.60 8.29
CA GLY A 147 -6.29 -4.47 7.56
C GLY A 147 -4.78 -4.42 7.64
N VAL A 148 -4.12 -3.98 6.57
CA VAL A 148 -2.66 -3.86 6.51
C VAL A 148 -2.23 -2.39 6.39
N PRO A 149 -1.98 -1.72 7.52
CA PRO A 149 -1.62 -0.30 7.52
C PRO A 149 -0.17 -0.03 7.15
N SER A 150 0.71 -1.03 7.25
CA SER A 150 2.15 -0.86 7.09
C SER A 150 2.79 -2.07 6.42
N LEU A 151 3.78 -1.80 5.56
CA LEU A 151 4.55 -2.79 4.83
C LEU A 151 6.00 -2.31 4.75
N ILE A 152 6.96 -3.22 4.88
CA ILE A 152 8.37 -2.90 4.71
C ILE A 152 9.11 -4.03 4.02
N GLY A 153 10.10 -3.68 3.18
CA GLY A 153 11.00 -4.66 2.58
C GLY A 153 12.13 -5.02 3.54
N ALA A 154 12.50 -6.28 3.59
CA ALA A 154 13.60 -6.80 4.42
C ALA A 154 14.60 -7.60 3.57
N LEU A 155 15.84 -7.71 4.05
CA LEU A 155 16.93 -8.44 3.39
C LEU A 155 17.07 -8.13 1.89
N GLY A 156 17.05 -6.83 1.56
CA GLY A 156 17.21 -6.37 0.17
C GLY A 156 16.00 -6.66 -0.73
N GLY A 157 14.83 -6.93 -0.14
CA GLY A 157 13.60 -7.21 -0.88
C GLY A 157 13.29 -8.70 -1.07
N GLN A 158 14.10 -9.61 -0.51
CA GLN A 158 13.77 -11.04 -0.52
C GLN A 158 12.52 -11.36 0.29
N TYR A 159 12.26 -10.54 1.29
CA TYR A 159 11.08 -10.65 2.13
C TYR A 159 10.39 -9.29 2.24
N ILE A 160 9.09 -9.33 2.44
CA ILE A 160 8.29 -8.19 2.88
C ILE A 160 7.65 -8.53 4.21
N VAL A 161 7.59 -7.55 5.10
CA VAL A 161 6.95 -7.70 6.40
C VAL A 161 5.77 -6.77 6.47
N ALA A 162 4.60 -7.34 6.70
CA ALA A 162 3.33 -6.65 6.83
C ALA A 162 2.90 -6.61 8.29
N GLU A 163 2.48 -5.45 8.75
CA GLU A 163 1.73 -5.30 9.98
C GLU A 163 0.25 -5.44 9.63
N ALA A 164 -0.42 -6.44 10.19
CA ALA A 164 -1.83 -6.69 10.02
C ALA A 164 -2.57 -6.42 11.32
N VAL A 165 -3.71 -5.74 11.26
CA VAL A 165 -4.46 -5.31 12.44
C VAL A 165 -5.93 -5.72 12.34
N GLU A 166 -6.52 -5.99 13.49
CA GLU A 166 -7.96 -6.21 13.62
C GLU A 166 -8.73 -4.88 13.60
N ALA A 167 -9.93 -4.89 13.03
CA ALA A 167 -10.73 -3.67 12.89
C ALA A 167 -11.18 -3.08 14.23
N GLU A 168 -11.48 -3.90 15.20
CA GLU A 168 -12.10 -3.50 16.47
C GLU A 168 -11.07 -3.19 17.57
N SER A 169 -10.00 -3.97 17.67
CA SER A 169 -9.05 -3.89 18.78
C SER A 169 -7.78 -3.10 18.45
N ASP A 170 -7.41 -2.94 17.18
CA ASP A 170 -6.08 -2.51 16.76
C ASP A 170 -4.96 -3.49 17.12
N ASP A 171 -5.30 -4.71 17.55
CA ASP A 171 -4.30 -5.74 17.85
C ASP A 171 -3.56 -6.09 16.56
N GLY A 172 -2.24 -5.93 16.60
CA GLY A 172 -1.37 -6.11 15.47
C GLY A 172 -0.63 -7.44 15.52
N GLU A 173 -0.44 -8.01 14.35
CA GLU A 173 0.41 -9.17 14.10
C GLU A 173 1.38 -8.83 12.97
N LEU A 174 2.54 -9.46 12.93
CA LEU A 174 3.45 -9.33 11.80
C LEU A 174 3.43 -10.60 10.97
N TYR A 175 3.34 -10.42 9.66
CA TYR A 175 3.47 -11.48 8.66
C TYR A 175 4.70 -11.23 7.82
N VAL A 176 5.49 -12.27 7.61
CA VAL A 176 6.65 -12.26 6.71
C VAL A 176 6.29 -13.05 5.47
N PHE A 177 6.39 -12.42 4.32
CA PHE A 177 6.14 -13.04 3.01
C PHE A 177 7.45 -13.19 2.25
N ASP A 178 7.64 -14.34 1.63
CA ASP A 178 8.68 -14.57 0.64
C ASP A 178 8.24 -13.96 -0.71
N THR A 179 8.99 -13.01 -1.23
CA THR A 179 8.63 -12.31 -2.47
C THR A 179 8.74 -13.19 -3.72
N ALA A 180 9.52 -14.29 -3.66
CA ALA A 180 9.58 -15.24 -4.78
C ALA A 180 8.28 -16.02 -4.97
N THR A 181 7.51 -16.22 -3.90
CA THR A 181 6.26 -16.99 -3.93
C THR A 181 5.01 -16.18 -3.64
N GLY A 182 5.13 -15.11 -2.86
CA GLY A 182 4.02 -14.34 -2.29
C GLY A 182 3.35 -15.04 -1.12
N GLU A 183 3.94 -16.11 -0.59
CA GLU A 183 3.41 -16.89 0.52
C GLU A 183 3.93 -16.38 1.86
N ALA A 184 3.08 -16.40 2.89
CA ALA A 184 3.50 -16.13 4.26
C ALA A 184 4.38 -17.29 4.76
N VAL A 185 5.63 -16.94 5.13
CA VAL A 185 6.60 -17.91 5.65
C VAL A 185 6.77 -17.84 7.15
N HIS A 186 6.32 -16.77 7.77
CA HIS A 186 6.38 -16.58 9.21
C HIS A 186 5.31 -15.60 9.69
N GLN A 187 4.82 -15.82 10.92
CA GLN A 187 3.90 -14.93 11.62
C GLN A 187 4.43 -14.69 13.02
N VAL A 188 4.40 -13.45 13.45
CA VAL A 188 4.74 -13.05 14.82
C VAL A 188 3.48 -12.58 15.51
N ASP A 189 3.08 -13.33 16.52
CA ASP A 189 2.05 -12.95 17.48
C ASP A 189 2.76 -12.54 18.77
N ASP A 190 2.87 -11.24 19.00
CA ASP A 190 3.56 -10.70 20.16
C ASP A 190 2.54 -10.41 21.26
N PRO A 191 2.68 -11.03 22.46
CA PRO A 191 1.72 -10.85 23.55
C PRO A 191 1.66 -9.42 24.10
N ASP A 192 2.64 -8.58 23.78
CA ASP A 192 2.70 -7.20 24.26
C ASP A 192 2.13 -6.18 23.27
N HIS A 193 1.21 -6.57 22.40
CA HIS A 193 0.60 -5.74 21.35
C HIS A 193 1.60 -5.01 20.46
N ILE A 194 1.62 -5.34 19.20
CA ILE A 194 2.43 -4.67 18.21
C ILE A 194 1.86 -3.27 17.94
N GLY A 195 2.71 -2.27 18.05
CA GLY A 195 2.31 -0.89 17.83
C GLY A 195 1.95 -0.61 16.38
N PHE A 196 0.97 0.26 16.19
CA PHE A 196 0.42 0.60 14.88
C PHE A 196 1.38 1.47 14.04
N ARG A 197 1.68 1.04 12.81
CA ARG A 197 2.57 1.74 11.84
C ARG A 197 3.99 1.97 12.36
N SER A 198 4.55 0.96 12.95
CA SER A 198 5.80 1.08 13.69
C SER A 198 6.97 0.32 13.08
N LEU A 199 6.89 -0.06 11.80
CA LEU A 199 7.93 -0.84 11.15
C LEU A 199 9.10 0.02 10.67
N ALA A 200 10.32 -0.44 10.92
CA ALA A 200 11.55 0.10 10.35
C ALA A 200 12.53 -1.05 10.05
N VAL A 201 13.48 -0.82 9.14
CA VAL A 201 14.58 -1.77 8.88
C VAL A 201 15.89 -1.12 9.24
N ASP A 202 16.75 -1.82 9.98
CA ASP A 202 18.08 -1.37 10.29
C ASP A 202 19.10 -1.70 9.17
N SER A 203 20.33 -1.27 9.36
CA SER A 203 21.40 -1.50 8.38
C SER A 203 21.84 -2.97 8.26
N GLU A 204 21.41 -3.84 9.15
CA GLU A 204 21.67 -5.28 9.12
C GLU A 204 20.52 -6.07 8.51
N GLY A 205 19.45 -5.37 8.10
CA GLY A 205 18.26 -5.96 7.48
C GLY A 205 17.24 -6.52 8.47
N ARG A 206 17.42 -6.25 9.78
CA ARG A 206 16.45 -6.65 10.80
C ARG A 206 15.25 -5.70 10.78
N VAL A 207 14.06 -6.25 10.87
CA VAL A 207 12.83 -5.45 11.00
C VAL A 207 12.64 -5.09 12.46
N LEU A 208 12.57 -3.79 12.74
CA LEU A 208 12.27 -3.25 14.04
C LEU A 208 10.79 -2.89 14.11
N TYR A 209 10.15 -3.23 15.22
CA TYR A 209 8.77 -2.88 15.49
C TYR A 209 8.60 -2.44 16.96
N SER A 210 7.63 -1.57 17.20
CA SER A 210 7.30 -1.18 18.57
C SER A 210 6.25 -2.10 19.16
N VAL A 211 6.33 -2.26 20.47
CA VAL A 211 5.28 -2.92 21.25
C VAL A 211 4.80 -1.97 22.35
N GLU A 212 3.71 -2.33 23.01
CA GLU A 212 3.16 -1.56 24.12
C GLU A 212 4.24 -1.25 25.17
N GLY A 213 4.17 -0.06 25.77
CA GLY A 213 5.15 0.39 26.76
C GLY A 213 6.41 1.03 26.16
N ALA A 214 6.35 1.47 24.88
CA ALA A 214 7.44 2.15 24.18
C ALA A 214 8.73 1.32 24.09
N GLN A 215 8.63 0.02 23.90
CA GLN A 215 9.74 -0.87 23.64
C GLN A 215 9.90 -1.13 22.14
N LEU A 216 11.15 -1.31 21.70
CA LEU A 216 11.46 -1.78 20.35
C LEU A 216 11.90 -3.24 20.41
N ARG A 217 11.40 -4.03 19.47
CA ARG A 217 11.81 -5.40 19.21
C ARG A 217 12.34 -5.54 17.79
N ALA A 218 13.10 -6.59 17.56
CA ALA A 218 13.67 -6.92 16.26
C ALA A 218 13.24 -8.31 15.82
N LEU A 219 12.87 -8.43 14.55
CA LEU A 219 12.62 -9.66 13.83
C LEU A 219 13.79 -9.94 12.90
#